data_7cdd20f7a833008e58d0df682bedc1b9
#
_entry.id   7cdd20f7a833008e58d0df682bedc1b9
#
_cell.length_a   1.000
_cell.length_b   1.000
_cell.length_c   1.000
_cell.angle_alpha   90.00
_cell.angle_beta   90.00
_cell.angle_gamma   90.00
#
_symmetry.space_group_name_H-M   'P 1'
#
loop_
_entity.id
_entity.type
_entity.pdbx_description
1 polymer ?
#
loop_
_entity_poly.entity_id
_entity_poly.type
_entity_poly.pdbx_seq_one_letter_code
_entity_poly.pdbx_strand_id
1 'polypeptide(L)' 'MSEKNFTVIREYDSVNDAEWDKSILEGEGIWATIQNEIMSALYPTGVMPAQLVVKAEDRKRAEEILEAYSN' A
#
# COMPACT_ATOMS: atom_id res chain seq x y z
N MET A 1 -1.33 6.35 22.68
CA MET A 1 -1.12 6.11 22.40
C MET A 1 -0.90 6.12 21.42
N SER A 2 -0.75 6.28 20.90
CA SER A 2 -0.55 6.36 20.04
C SER A 2 -0.33 5.70 19.29
N GLU A 3 -0.52 5.37 18.79
CA GLU A 3 -0.31 4.61 18.21
C GLU A 3 -0.17 4.74 17.01
N LYS A 4 0.56 4.15 16.39
CA LYS A 4 0.78 4.03 15.11
C LYS A 4 -0.26 3.28 14.53
N ASN A 5 -1.24 3.79 13.91
CA ASN A 5 -2.25 3.07 13.17
C ASN A 5 -1.87 3.04 11.72
N PHE A 6 -1.96 1.86 11.11
CA PHE A 6 -1.66 1.66 9.70
C PHE A 6 -2.90 1.17 9.00
N THR A 7 -3.01 1.49 7.72
CA THR A 7 -4.16 1.08 6.95
C THR A 7 -3.73 0.69 5.55
N VAL A 8 -4.42 -0.30 4.98
CA VAL A 8 -4.19 -0.72 3.60
C VAL A 8 -5.02 0.19 2.71
N ILE A 9 -4.39 0.83 1.75
CA ILE A 9 -5.14 1.72 0.87
C ILE A 9 -5.35 1.11 -0.52
N ARG A 10 -4.55 0.15 -0.91
CA ARG A 10 -4.72 -0.50 -2.20
C ARG A 10 -4.16 -1.90 -2.18
N GLU A 11 -4.69 -2.74 -3.05
CA GLU A 11 -4.17 -4.08 -3.24
C GLU A 11 -3.82 -4.24 -4.71
N TYR A 12 -2.75 -4.98 -4.97
CA TYR A 12 -2.24 -5.14 -6.33
C TYR A 12 -1.99 -6.61 -6.60
N ASP A 13 -2.17 -7.00 -7.85
CA ASP A 13 -1.83 -8.35 -8.26
C ASP A 13 -0.33 -8.52 -8.41
N SER A 14 0.40 -7.44 -8.55
CA SER A 14 1.81 -7.48 -8.82
C SER A 14 2.55 -6.63 -7.81
N VAL A 15 3.64 -7.19 -7.27
CA VAL A 15 4.47 -6.43 -6.36
C VAL A 15 5.10 -5.24 -7.07
N ASN A 16 5.40 -5.38 -8.35
CA ASN A 16 5.97 -4.27 -9.10
C ASN A 16 5.04 -3.07 -9.13
N ASP A 17 3.76 -3.32 -9.30
CA ASP A 17 2.80 -2.22 -9.30
C ASP A 17 2.72 -1.57 -7.93
N ALA A 18 2.78 -2.38 -6.89
CA ALA A 18 2.76 -1.82 -5.54
C ALA A 18 4.01 -1.00 -5.27
N GLU A 19 5.16 -1.48 -5.74
CA GLU A 19 6.40 -0.75 -5.55
C GLU A 19 6.37 0.60 -6.27
N TRP A 20 5.76 0.62 -7.43
CA TRP A 20 5.65 1.87 -8.18
C TRP A 20 4.89 2.92 -7.38
N ASP A 21 3.72 2.54 -6.88
CA ASP A 21 2.92 3.48 -6.11
C ASP A 21 3.60 3.85 -4.79
N LYS A 22 4.27 2.87 -4.18
CA LYS A 22 5.01 3.17 -2.97
C LYS A 22 6.06 4.24 -3.23
N SER A 23 6.77 4.13 -4.34
CA SER A 23 7.78 5.12 -4.69
C SER A 23 7.18 6.51 -4.85
N ILE A 24 6.00 6.57 -5.47
CA ILE A 24 5.33 7.86 -5.63
C ILE A 24 5.04 8.49 -4.28
N LEU A 25 4.53 7.70 -3.36
CA LEU A 25 4.19 8.23 -2.05
C LEU A 25 5.43 8.67 -1.29
N GLU A 26 6.48 7.89 -1.37
CA GLU A 26 7.71 8.25 -0.68
C GLU A 26 8.29 9.54 -1.24
N GLY A 27 8.16 9.72 -2.55
CA GLY A 27 8.61 10.96 -3.16
C GLY A 27 7.83 12.16 -2.68
N GLU A 28 6.62 11.94 -2.18
CA GLU A 28 5.80 13.01 -1.64
C GLU A 28 5.91 13.13 -0.13
N GLY A 29 6.81 12.39 0.46
CA GLY A 29 7.03 12.49 1.89
C GLY A 29 6.10 11.64 2.73
N ILE A 30 5.43 10.67 2.14
CA ILE A 30 4.52 9.81 2.88
C ILE A 30 5.16 8.45 3.09
N TRP A 31 5.17 8.02 4.35
CA TRP A 31 5.70 6.69 4.66
C TRP A 31 4.74 5.62 4.11
N ALA A 32 5.31 4.63 3.45
CA ALA A 32 4.51 3.54 2.89
C ALA A 32 5.30 2.25 2.94
N THR A 33 4.59 1.16 3.01
CA THR A 33 5.22 -0.15 2.98
C THR A 33 4.30 -1.11 2.25
N ILE A 34 4.81 -2.26 1.90
CA ILE A 34 4.06 -3.28 1.20
C ILE A 34 4.06 -4.53 2.05
N GLN A 35 2.89 -5.12 2.25
CA GLN A 35 2.82 -6.41 2.93
C GLN A 35 2.04 -7.37 2.06
N ASN A 36 2.48 -8.60 2.06
CA ASN A 36 1.83 -9.60 1.24
C ASN A 36 2.06 -11.01 1.76
N GLU A 37 2.66 -11.15 2.93
CA GLU A 37 3.04 -12.49 3.30
C GLU A 37 2.00 -13.22 4.08
N ILE A 38 1.13 -12.52 4.73
CA ILE A 38 0.28 -13.15 5.67
C ILE A 38 -0.75 -14.04 5.07
N MET A 39 -1.16 -13.71 3.89
CA MET A 39 -2.29 -14.37 3.28
C MET A 39 -1.91 -15.61 2.53
N SER A 40 -0.67 -15.99 2.52
CA SER A 40 -0.27 -17.12 1.68
C SER A 40 -1.09 -18.37 2.00
N ALA A 41 -1.42 -18.56 3.25
CA ALA A 41 -2.18 -19.76 3.63
C ALA A 41 -3.62 -19.68 3.17
N LEU A 42 -4.11 -18.48 2.93
CA LEU A 42 -5.48 -18.29 2.51
C LEU A 42 -5.65 -18.25 1.01
N TYR A 43 -4.54 -18.25 0.28
CA TYR A 43 -4.59 -18.15 -1.17
C TYR A 43 -3.95 -19.40 -1.76
N PRO A 44 -4.71 -20.47 -1.82
CA PRO A 44 -4.14 -21.76 -2.22
C PRO A 44 -3.60 -21.78 -3.65
N THR A 45 -3.99 -20.82 -4.45
CA THR A 45 -3.46 -20.77 -5.80
C THR A 45 -2.07 -20.18 -5.87
N GLY A 46 -1.57 -19.68 -4.75
CA GLY A 46 -0.28 -19.06 -4.77
C GLY A 46 -0.29 -17.59 -5.13
N VAL A 47 -1.43 -17.05 -5.40
CA VAL A 47 -1.55 -15.65 -5.72
C VAL A 47 -1.71 -14.88 -4.42
N MET A 48 -0.80 -13.98 -4.16
CA MET A 48 -0.86 -13.17 -2.95
C MET A 48 -0.88 -11.72 -3.34
N PRO A 49 -1.98 -11.03 -3.05
CA PRO A 49 -2.01 -9.62 -3.39
C PRO A 49 -1.01 -8.85 -2.56
N ALA A 50 -0.34 -7.91 -3.20
CA ALA A 50 0.51 -6.99 -2.49
C ALA A 50 -0.36 -5.86 -1.97
N GLN A 51 -0.22 -5.54 -0.69
CA GLN A 51 -1.04 -4.51 -0.08
C GLN A 51 -0.20 -3.31 0.24
N LEU A 52 -0.61 -2.16 -0.24
CA LEU A 52 0.08 -0.91 0.03
C LEU A 52 -0.47 -0.32 1.32
N VAL A 53 0.40 -0.12 2.28
CA VAL A 53 0.03 0.30 3.62
C VAL A 53 0.66 1.64 3.93
N VAL A 54 -0.13 2.54 4.50
CA VAL A 54 0.37 3.83 4.94
C VAL A 54 -0.13 4.06 6.35
N LYS A 55 0.34 5.12 6.98
CA LYS A 55 -0.21 5.51 8.27
C LYS A 55 -1.62 5.99 8.09
N ALA A 56 -2.49 5.64 9.03
CA ALA A 56 -3.89 6.01 8.92
C ALA A 56 -4.07 7.51 8.75
N GLU A 57 -3.23 8.30 9.41
CA GLU A 57 -3.36 9.74 9.32
C GLU A 57 -3.03 10.28 7.93
N ASP A 58 -2.29 9.50 7.14
CA ASP A 58 -1.91 9.93 5.79
C ASP A 58 -2.79 9.33 4.72
N ARG A 59 -3.78 8.54 5.11
CA ARG A 59 -4.54 7.79 4.14
C ARG A 59 -5.18 8.67 3.08
N LYS A 60 -5.85 9.71 3.50
CA LYS A 60 -6.55 10.55 2.54
C LYS A 60 -5.58 11.21 1.59
N ARG A 61 -4.49 11.72 2.13
CA ARG A 61 -3.51 12.38 1.29
C ARG A 61 -2.88 11.40 0.32
N ALA A 62 -2.58 10.19 0.80
CA ALA A 62 -1.98 9.18 -0.06
C ALA A 62 -2.90 8.84 -1.21
N GLU A 63 -4.18 8.70 -0.93
CA GLU A 63 -5.12 8.37 -2.00
C GLU A 63 -5.22 9.50 -3.01
N GLU A 64 -5.20 10.73 -2.54
CA GLU A 64 -5.24 11.86 -3.45
C GLU A 64 -4.02 11.90 -4.36
N ILE A 65 -2.86 11.61 -3.80
CA ILE A 65 -1.65 11.61 -4.60
C ILE A 65 -1.70 10.53 -5.65
N LEU A 66 -2.12 9.34 -5.27
CA LEU A 66 -2.15 8.24 -6.22
C LEU A 66 -3.16 8.50 -7.32
N GLU A 67 -4.29 9.11 -6.98
CA GLU A 67 -5.25 9.46 -8.01
C GLU A 67 -4.69 10.44 -9.00
N ALA A 68 -3.92 11.39 -8.52
CA ALA A 68 -3.34 12.39 -9.42
C ALA A 68 -2.37 11.75 -10.39
N TYR A 69 -1.74 10.68 -9.99
CA TYR A 69 -0.75 10.04 -10.86
C TYR A 69 -1.36 8.99 -11.76
N SER A 70 -2.50 8.44 -11.38
CA SER A 70 -3.00 7.33 -12.15
C SER A 70 -3.82 7.79 -13.32
N ASN A 71 -4.30 8.88 -13.38
CA ASN A 71 -5.03 9.34 -14.48
C ASN A 71 -5.45 8.47 -15.45
#